data_a3d71bce3c4a2b96c33563e4bcc1e78d
#
_entry.id   a3d71bce3c4a2b96c33563e4bcc1e78d
#
_cell.length_a   1.000
_cell.length_b   1.000
_cell.length_c   1.000
_cell.angle_alpha   90.00
_cell.angle_beta   90.00
_cell.angle_gamma   90.00
#
_symmetry.space_group_name_H-M   'P 1'
#
loop_
_entity.id
_entity.type
_entity.pdbx_description
1 polymer ?
#
loop_
_entity_poly.entity_id
_entity_poly.type
_entity_poly.pdbx_seq_one_letter_code
_entity_poly.pdbx_strand_id
1 'polypeptide(L)'
;MKPIQDQTEIERLLREHSIPDIFDTKGLSFLGFTYQKGEMICSPLNPAEYILFLVQGSAQMYDLREDGTKLPVAHIADEAVIGDMEFITGCPTGFFVEAAEDSICLALPRERYAAQLHQDLRFLHWLLKEMTEKFIHGMGVEIAPATLEKKVLQFFEKETEGEISAVETLLFQLRCGRRELQRVLKKLCDDGQLERLGRGHYRLTEQNGNPVDPADPEHGQ
;
A
#
# COMPACT_ATOMS: atom_id res chain seq x y z
N MET A 1 -7.88 -12.49 12.91
CA MET A 1 -8.50 -11.24 13.40
C MET A 1 -8.82 -11.37 14.88
N LYS A 2 -8.36 -10.45 15.72
CA LYS A 2 -8.67 -10.40 17.17
C LYS A 2 -9.12 -8.99 17.55
N PRO A 3 -10.21 -8.82 18.32
CA PRO A 3 -10.65 -7.50 18.76
C PRO A 3 -9.71 -6.91 19.80
N ILE A 4 -9.46 -5.61 19.73
CA ILE A 4 -8.80 -4.82 20.76
C ILE A 4 -9.85 -4.52 21.84
N GLN A 5 -9.60 -4.97 23.08
CA GLN A 5 -10.54 -4.81 24.20
C GLN A 5 -10.36 -3.46 24.93
N ASP A 6 -9.18 -2.87 24.83
CA ASP A 6 -8.86 -1.61 25.48
C ASP A 6 -9.38 -0.42 24.66
N GLN A 7 -10.45 0.19 25.15
CA GLN A 7 -11.05 1.37 24.54
C GLN A 7 -10.10 2.58 24.56
N THR A 8 -9.24 2.67 25.54
CA THR A 8 -8.25 3.75 25.66
C THR A 8 -7.23 3.68 24.53
N GLU A 9 -6.85 2.46 24.16
CA GLU A 9 -5.96 2.22 23.03
C GLU A 9 -6.60 2.60 21.69
N ILE A 10 -7.87 2.24 21.49
CA ILE A 10 -8.63 2.63 20.30
C ILE A 10 -8.70 4.16 20.19
N GLU A 11 -9.02 4.86 21.29
CA GLU A 11 -9.09 6.32 21.32
C GLU A 11 -7.73 6.98 21.09
N ARG A 12 -6.64 6.37 21.56
CA ARG A 12 -5.27 6.82 21.29
C ARG A 12 -4.97 6.76 19.80
N LEU A 13 -5.19 5.59 19.18
CA LEU A 13 -4.95 5.38 17.75
C LEU A 13 -5.81 6.29 16.88
N LEU A 14 -7.09 6.49 17.23
CA LEU A 14 -7.96 7.43 16.52
C LEU A 14 -7.38 8.84 16.48
N ARG A 15 -6.82 9.32 17.60
CA ARG A 15 -6.23 10.66 17.69
C ARG A 15 -4.89 10.75 16.97
N GLU A 16 -4.03 9.75 17.12
CA GLU A 16 -2.71 9.71 16.47
C GLU A 16 -2.82 9.78 14.95
N HIS A 17 -3.82 9.12 14.37
CA HIS A 17 -4.06 9.11 12.93
C HIS A 17 -5.12 10.12 12.47
N SER A 18 -5.53 11.06 13.33
CA SER A 18 -6.49 12.13 13.02
C SER A 18 -7.79 11.64 12.37
N ILE A 19 -8.19 10.39 12.63
CA ILE A 19 -9.38 9.78 12.01
C ILE A 19 -10.67 10.55 12.33
N PRO A 20 -10.89 11.08 13.57
CA PRO A 20 -12.08 11.87 13.84
C PRO A 20 -12.22 13.13 12.99
N ASP A 21 -11.10 13.68 12.50
CA ASP A 21 -11.07 14.90 11.70
C ASP A 21 -11.54 14.69 10.26
N ILE A 22 -11.67 13.44 9.84
CA ILE A 22 -12.19 13.04 8.52
C ILE A 22 -13.71 13.29 8.44
N PHE A 23 -14.42 13.36 9.58
CA PHE A 23 -15.88 13.37 9.65
C PHE A 23 -16.46 14.68 10.20
N ASP A 24 -17.58 15.12 9.63
CA ASP A 24 -18.48 16.09 10.27
C ASP A 24 -19.49 15.38 11.18
N THR A 25 -19.80 14.11 10.88
CA THR A 25 -20.70 13.25 11.67
C THR A 25 -20.14 13.00 13.06
N LYS A 26 -20.95 13.27 14.10
CA LYS A 26 -20.58 13.06 15.51
C LYS A 26 -21.12 11.74 16.02
N GLY A 27 -20.51 11.22 17.10
CA GLY A 27 -20.98 10.02 17.79
C GLY A 27 -20.67 8.72 17.06
N LEU A 28 -19.69 8.72 16.16
CA LEU A 28 -19.18 7.52 15.53
C LEU A 28 -18.46 6.65 16.58
N SER A 29 -18.80 5.36 16.60
CA SER A 29 -18.15 4.38 17.49
C SER A 29 -17.28 3.45 16.66
N PHE A 30 -16.01 3.42 17.02
CA PHE A 30 -15.02 2.57 16.36
C PHE A 30 -14.72 1.33 17.19
N LEU A 31 -14.38 0.26 16.48
CA LEU A 31 -13.80 -0.96 17.03
C LEU A 31 -12.33 -1.01 16.60
N GLY A 32 -11.51 -1.78 17.32
CA GLY A 32 -10.14 -2.06 16.93
C GLY A 32 -9.96 -3.55 16.65
N PHE A 33 -9.21 -3.89 15.63
CA PHE A 33 -8.85 -5.26 15.28
C PHE A 33 -7.36 -5.38 15.00
N THR A 34 -6.77 -6.46 15.49
CA THR A 34 -5.42 -6.89 15.11
C THR A 34 -5.50 -8.05 14.14
N TYR A 35 -4.63 -8.04 13.15
CA TYR A 35 -4.43 -9.11 12.17
C TYR A 35 -2.98 -9.57 12.23
N GLN A 36 -2.75 -10.87 12.25
CA GLN A 36 -1.42 -11.43 12.08
C GLN A 36 -1.09 -11.50 10.58
N LYS A 37 0.19 -11.47 10.26
CA LYS A 37 0.66 -11.68 8.88
C LYS A 37 0.00 -12.92 8.26
N GLY A 38 -0.55 -12.77 7.05
CA GLY A 38 -1.26 -13.81 6.32
C GLY A 38 -2.73 -13.98 6.70
N GLU A 39 -3.25 -13.25 7.70
CA GLU A 39 -4.69 -13.28 8.01
C GLU A 39 -5.50 -12.49 6.97
N MET A 40 -6.62 -13.08 6.57
CA MET A 40 -7.56 -12.44 5.64
C MET A 40 -8.30 -11.30 6.33
N ILE A 41 -8.27 -10.11 5.73
CA ILE A 41 -9.01 -8.92 6.19
C ILE A 41 -10.40 -8.93 5.57
N CYS A 42 -10.50 -9.07 4.24
CA CYS A 42 -11.76 -9.27 3.54
C CYS A 42 -11.55 -10.06 2.24
N SER A 43 -12.63 -10.60 1.69
CA SER A 43 -12.61 -11.36 0.44
C SER A 43 -13.97 -11.29 -0.26
N PRO A 44 -14.08 -11.72 -1.52
CA PRO A 44 -15.37 -11.80 -2.23
C PRO A 44 -16.42 -12.67 -1.51
N LEU A 45 -15.96 -13.68 -0.74
CA LEU A 45 -16.83 -14.57 0.04
C LEU A 45 -17.17 -14.04 1.42
N ASN A 46 -16.35 -13.11 1.94
CA ASN A 46 -16.53 -12.45 3.23
C ASN A 46 -16.20 -10.96 3.05
N PRO A 47 -17.12 -10.19 2.47
CA PRO A 47 -16.91 -8.77 2.17
C PRO A 47 -16.75 -7.95 3.45
N ALA A 48 -16.13 -6.79 3.33
CA ALA A 48 -15.91 -5.89 4.46
C ALA A 48 -17.26 -5.39 5.05
N GLU A 49 -17.57 -5.77 6.29
CA GLU A 49 -18.70 -5.25 7.06
C GLU A 49 -18.43 -3.85 7.62
N TYR A 50 -17.16 -3.46 7.62
CA TYR A 50 -16.64 -2.23 8.18
C TYR A 50 -15.95 -1.39 7.11
N ILE A 51 -15.91 -0.09 7.33
CA ILE A 51 -14.90 0.78 6.75
C ILE A 51 -13.70 0.65 7.69
N LEU A 52 -12.60 0.09 7.20
CA LEU A 52 -11.40 -0.19 7.99
C LEU A 52 -10.32 0.84 7.66
N PHE A 53 -9.78 1.45 8.69
CA PHE A 53 -8.62 2.35 8.63
C PHE A 53 -7.41 1.55 9.11
N LEU A 54 -6.49 1.25 8.21
CA LEU A 54 -5.24 0.57 8.53
C LEU A 54 -4.31 1.59 9.20
N VAL A 55 -4.09 1.47 10.49
CA VAL A 55 -3.32 2.43 11.30
C VAL A 55 -1.93 1.93 11.67
N GLN A 56 -1.65 0.65 11.41
CA GLN A 56 -0.33 0.06 11.57
C GLN A 56 -0.21 -1.17 10.71
N GLY A 57 0.96 -1.34 10.10
CA GLY A 57 1.28 -2.49 9.26
C GLY A 57 0.90 -2.29 7.80
N SER A 58 0.75 -3.37 7.06
CA SER A 58 0.45 -3.34 5.63
C SER A 58 -0.40 -4.51 5.19
N ALA A 59 -1.11 -4.37 4.06
CA ALA A 59 -1.92 -5.42 3.48
C ALA A 59 -1.66 -5.57 1.98
N GLN A 60 -2.01 -6.72 1.44
CA GLN A 60 -1.90 -7.05 0.02
C GLN A 60 -3.29 -7.28 -0.55
N MET A 61 -3.60 -6.58 -1.63
CA MET A 61 -4.81 -6.83 -2.42
C MET A 61 -4.45 -7.66 -3.64
N TYR A 62 -5.17 -8.75 -3.87
CA TYR A 62 -4.95 -9.64 -5.01
C TYR A 62 -6.26 -10.23 -5.51
N ASP A 63 -6.23 -10.69 -6.76
CA ASP A 63 -7.24 -11.55 -7.35
C ASP A 63 -6.72 -12.99 -7.43
N LEU A 64 -7.62 -13.96 -7.60
CA LEU A 64 -7.28 -15.37 -7.81
C LEU A 64 -7.63 -15.76 -9.24
N ARG A 65 -6.66 -16.34 -9.95
CA ARG A 65 -6.92 -17.00 -11.22
C ARG A 65 -7.59 -18.34 -10.99
N GLU A 66 -8.17 -18.91 -12.05
CA GLU A 66 -8.81 -20.23 -12.03
C GLU A 66 -7.88 -21.36 -11.52
N ASP A 67 -6.57 -21.21 -11.73
CA ASP A 67 -5.54 -22.16 -11.25
C ASP A 67 -5.11 -21.93 -9.79
N GLY A 68 -5.76 -20.97 -9.08
CA GLY A 68 -5.45 -20.61 -7.71
C GLY A 68 -4.23 -19.68 -7.56
N THR A 69 -3.63 -19.22 -8.65
CA THR A 69 -2.48 -18.31 -8.60
C THR A 69 -2.95 -16.92 -8.16
N LYS A 70 -2.30 -16.33 -7.13
CA LYS A 70 -2.52 -14.94 -6.70
C LYS A 70 -2.02 -13.98 -7.79
N LEU A 71 -2.91 -13.11 -8.25
CA LEU A 71 -2.60 -12.00 -9.15
C LEU A 71 -2.57 -10.71 -8.32
N PRO A 72 -1.39 -10.12 -8.11
CA PRO A 72 -1.27 -8.90 -7.33
C PRO A 72 -2.04 -7.74 -7.96
N VAL A 73 -2.79 -7.00 -7.15
CA VAL A 73 -3.54 -5.81 -7.56
C VAL A 73 -2.96 -4.55 -6.94
N ALA A 74 -2.78 -4.54 -5.61
CA ALA A 74 -2.21 -3.40 -4.89
C ALA A 74 -1.52 -3.85 -3.61
N HIS A 75 -0.57 -3.06 -3.16
CA HIS A 75 -0.08 -3.02 -1.79
C HIS A 75 -0.77 -1.87 -1.07
N ILE A 76 -1.23 -2.14 0.14
CA ILE A 76 -1.96 -1.21 0.99
C ILE A 76 -1.04 -0.93 2.18
N ALA A 77 -0.54 0.30 2.27
CA ALA A 77 0.32 0.75 3.37
C ALA A 77 -0.49 1.39 4.50
N ASP A 78 0.19 1.85 5.54
CA ASP A 78 -0.41 2.59 6.66
C ASP A 78 -1.27 3.77 6.19
N GLU A 79 -2.26 4.12 7.00
CA GLU A 79 -3.23 5.21 6.77
C GLU A 79 -4.20 4.98 5.60
N ALA A 80 -4.21 3.80 5.02
CA ALA A 80 -5.14 3.45 3.95
C ALA A 80 -6.50 2.99 4.47
N VAL A 81 -7.53 3.17 3.64
CA VAL A 81 -8.89 2.69 3.92
C VAL A 81 -9.19 1.41 3.12
N ILE A 82 -9.90 0.47 3.75
CA ILE A 82 -10.38 -0.78 3.15
C ILE A 82 -11.91 -0.84 3.36
N GLY A 83 -12.65 -1.33 2.37
CA GLY A 83 -14.11 -1.34 2.42
C GLY A 83 -14.77 -0.06 1.86
N ASP A 84 -13.96 0.83 1.31
CA ASP A 84 -14.36 2.05 0.62
C ASP A 84 -15.19 1.77 -0.64
N MET A 85 -14.78 0.79 -1.42
CA MET A 85 -15.50 0.38 -2.63
C MET A 85 -16.86 -0.21 -2.28
N GLU A 86 -16.92 -1.09 -1.27
CA GLU A 86 -18.17 -1.66 -0.78
C GLU A 86 -19.10 -0.58 -0.20
N PHE A 87 -18.54 0.43 0.46
CA PHE A 87 -19.33 1.55 0.98
C PHE A 87 -20.00 2.35 -0.15
N ILE A 88 -19.25 2.66 -1.22
CA ILE A 88 -19.76 3.49 -2.33
C ILE A 88 -20.65 2.70 -3.26
N THR A 89 -20.30 1.46 -3.59
CA THR A 89 -21.02 0.66 -4.60
C THR A 89 -22.17 -0.15 -4.02
N GLY A 90 -22.15 -0.42 -2.70
CA GLY A 90 -23.07 -1.34 -2.05
C GLY A 90 -22.85 -2.81 -2.42
N CYS A 91 -21.81 -3.11 -3.22
CA CYS A 91 -21.52 -4.45 -3.71
C CYS A 91 -20.17 -4.96 -3.14
N PRO A 92 -20.04 -6.28 -2.87
CA PRO A 92 -18.74 -6.87 -2.54
C PRO A 92 -17.74 -6.62 -3.68
N THR A 93 -16.49 -6.30 -3.31
CA THR A 93 -15.41 -6.28 -4.30
C THR A 93 -14.97 -7.69 -4.66
N GLY A 94 -14.42 -7.87 -5.87
CA GLY A 94 -13.92 -9.16 -6.33
C GLY A 94 -12.52 -9.51 -5.78
N PHE A 95 -11.97 -8.71 -4.87
CA PHE A 95 -10.59 -8.83 -4.44
C PHE A 95 -10.45 -9.46 -3.05
N PHE A 96 -9.32 -10.13 -2.86
CA PHE A 96 -8.85 -10.62 -1.56
C PHE A 96 -7.92 -9.59 -0.95
N VAL A 97 -8.09 -9.29 0.33
CA VAL A 97 -7.19 -8.41 1.10
C VAL A 97 -6.67 -9.20 2.29
N GLU A 98 -5.36 -9.36 2.37
CA GLU A 98 -4.64 -10.16 3.36
C GLU A 98 -3.57 -9.29 4.03
N ALA A 99 -3.40 -9.41 5.34
CA ALA A 99 -2.36 -8.71 6.08
C ALA A 99 -0.97 -9.17 5.61
N ALA A 100 -0.15 -8.25 5.12
CA ALA A 100 1.22 -8.53 4.64
C ALA A 100 2.21 -8.65 5.80
N GLU A 101 1.88 -8.03 6.92
CA GLU A 101 2.57 -8.10 8.21
C GLU A 101 1.56 -7.96 9.36
N ASP A 102 2.01 -8.04 10.60
CA ASP A 102 1.12 -7.83 11.75
C ASP A 102 0.55 -6.41 11.72
N SER A 103 -0.77 -6.29 11.69
CA SER A 103 -1.46 -5.06 11.34
C SER A 103 -2.57 -4.73 12.35
N ILE A 104 -2.85 -3.43 12.49
CA ILE A 104 -3.96 -2.90 13.30
C ILE A 104 -4.88 -2.09 12.39
N CYS A 105 -6.18 -2.40 12.48
CA CYS A 105 -7.24 -1.65 11.81
C CYS A 105 -8.22 -1.08 12.81
N LEU A 106 -8.60 0.19 12.63
CA LEU A 106 -9.77 0.78 13.27
C LEU A 106 -10.97 0.64 12.34
N ALA A 107 -12.07 0.14 12.87
CA ALA A 107 -13.23 -0.32 12.12
C ALA A 107 -14.47 0.49 12.45
N LEU A 108 -15.08 1.09 11.44
CA LEU A 108 -16.36 1.78 11.56
C LEU A 108 -17.45 0.90 10.94
N PRO A 109 -18.49 0.48 11.70
CA PRO A 109 -19.57 -0.35 11.18
C PRO A 109 -20.30 0.32 10.00
N ARG A 110 -20.11 -0.22 8.80
CA ARG A 110 -20.57 0.39 7.56
C ARG A 110 -22.10 0.58 7.54
N GLU A 111 -22.84 -0.49 7.77
CA GLU A 111 -24.31 -0.45 7.69
C GLU A 111 -24.93 0.48 8.73
N ARG A 112 -24.36 0.50 9.94
CA ARG A 112 -24.84 1.33 11.03
C ARG A 112 -24.81 2.83 10.70
N TYR A 113 -23.79 3.27 9.99
CA TYR A 113 -23.53 4.69 9.74
C TYR A 113 -23.69 5.11 8.28
N ALA A 114 -24.08 4.19 7.37
CA ALA A 114 -24.16 4.46 5.94
C ALA A 114 -25.00 5.71 5.62
N ALA A 115 -26.21 5.85 6.23
CA ALA A 115 -27.10 6.97 5.95
C ALA A 115 -26.50 8.33 6.34
N GLN A 116 -25.77 8.40 7.46
CA GLN A 116 -25.10 9.62 7.90
C GLN A 116 -23.86 9.90 7.05
N LEU A 117 -23.06 8.88 6.75
CA LEU A 117 -21.81 9.02 6.00
C LEU A 117 -22.03 9.40 4.53
N HIS A 118 -23.14 8.96 3.91
CA HIS A 118 -23.52 9.42 2.57
C HIS A 118 -23.95 10.90 2.53
N GLN A 119 -24.16 11.55 3.68
CA GLN A 119 -24.46 12.98 3.82
C GLN A 119 -23.30 13.77 4.43
N ASP A 120 -22.23 13.11 4.83
CA ASP A 120 -21.04 13.71 5.40
C ASP A 120 -20.10 14.19 4.30
N LEU A 121 -20.20 15.46 3.94
CA LEU A 121 -19.43 16.02 2.83
C LEU A 121 -17.93 15.98 3.09
N ARG A 122 -17.48 16.15 4.35
CA ARG A 122 -16.08 16.08 4.69
C ARG A 122 -15.53 14.66 4.46
N PHE A 123 -16.24 13.66 4.96
CA PHE A 123 -15.88 12.27 4.75
C PHE A 123 -15.90 11.89 3.26
N LEU A 124 -16.93 12.30 2.52
CA LEU A 124 -17.02 12.00 1.09
C LEU A 124 -15.90 12.66 0.27
N HIS A 125 -15.52 13.91 0.57
CA HIS A 125 -14.39 14.56 -0.07
C HIS A 125 -13.06 13.87 0.26
N TRP A 126 -12.85 13.51 1.53
CA TRP A 126 -11.68 12.74 1.95
C TRP A 126 -11.62 11.40 1.22
N LEU A 127 -12.74 10.65 1.20
CA LEU A 127 -12.84 9.36 0.54
C LEU A 127 -12.58 9.46 -0.97
N LEU A 128 -13.11 10.50 -1.63
CA LEU A 128 -12.85 10.77 -3.05
C LEU A 128 -11.36 11.01 -3.31
N LYS A 129 -10.69 11.75 -2.43
CA LYS A 129 -9.24 11.97 -2.52
C LYS A 129 -8.48 10.65 -2.39
N GLU A 130 -8.77 9.85 -1.37
CA GLU A 130 -8.17 8.53 -1.15
C GLU A 130 -8.35 7.59 -2.35
N MET A 131 -9.58 7.51 -2.88
CA MET A 131 -9.86 6.70 -4.06
C MET A 131 -9.12 7.21 -5.31
N THR A 132 -9.00 8.53 -5.46
CA THR A 132 -8.26 9.13 -6.58
C THR A 132 -6.77 8.83 -6.47
N GLU A 133 -6.19 8.92 -5.28
CA GLU A 133 -4.78 8.57 -5.03
C GLU A 133 -4.53 7.09 -5.30
N LYS A 134 -5.38 6.20 -4.79
CA LYS A 134 -5.32 4.76 -5.12
C LYS A 134 -5.41 4.51 -6.62
N PHE A 135 -6.29 5.22 -7.32
CA PHE A 135 -6.45 5.10 -8.76
C PHE A 135 -5.21 5.55 -9.52
N ILE A 136 -4.64 6.71 -9.16
CA ILE A 136 -3.40 7.23 -9.77
C ILE A 136 -2.24 6.26 -9.54
N HIS A 137 -2.02 5.82 -8.30
CA HIS A 137 -0.99 4.82 -7.98
C HIS A 137 -1.27 3.48 -8.65
N GLY A 138 -2.55 3.09 -8.69
CA GLY A 138 -3.02 1.85 -9.32
C GLY A 138 -2.85 1.80 -10.81
N MET A 139 -3.00 2.91 -11.50
CA MET A 139 -2.80 2.99 -12.95
C MET A 139 -1.32 3.05 -13.35
N GLY A 140 -0.41 3.26 -12.37
CA GLY A 140 0.98 3.53 -12.70
C GLY A 140 1.05 4.69 -13.71
N VAL A 141 0.33 5.79 -13.43
CA VAL A 141 0.43 7.01 -14.23
C VAL A 141 1.82 7.60 -14.00
N GLU A 142 2.80 6.92 -14.55
CA GLU A 142 4.07 7.53 -14.89
C GLU A 142 3.86 8.30 -16.20
N ILE A 143 4.18 9.55 -16.18
CA ILE A 143 4.15 10.46 -17.36
C ILE A 143 5.09 9.97 -18.48
N ALA A 144 5.85 8.90 -18.24
CA ALA A 144 6.61 8.15 -19.25
C ALA A 144 6.60 6.65 -18.91
N PRO A 145 6.54 5.74 -19.90
CA PRO A 145 6.61 4.31 -19.64
C PRO A 145 8.00 3.95 -19.10
N ALA A 146 8.12 3.89 -17.77
CA ALA A 146 9.35 3.39 -17.18
C ALA A 146 9.43 1.89 -17.42
N THR A 147 10.58 1.44 -17.93
CA THR A 147 10.85 0.00 -18.03
C THR A 147 10.78 -0.64 -16.65
N LEU A 148 10.47 -1.93 -16.58
CA LEU A 148 10.46 -2.63 -15.30
C LEU A 148 11.80 -2.47 -14.55
N GLU A 149 12.91 -2.35 -15.27
CA GLU A 149 14.24 -2.05 -14.72
C GLU A 149 14.26 -0.72 -13.95
N LYS A 150 13.74 0.36 -14.56
CA LYS A 150 13.64 1.67 -13.90
C LYS A 150 12.73 1.63 -12.69
N LYS A 151 11.59 0.94 -12.80
CA LYS A 151 10.65 0.77 -11.68
C LYS A 151 11.29 0.05 -10.50
N VAL A 152 12.06 -1.00 -10.76
CA VAL A 152 12.83 -1.73 -9.74
C VAL A 152 13.80 -0.79 -9.05
N LEU A 153 14.62 -0.04 -9.80
CA LEU A 153 15.61 0.88 -9.22
C LEU A 153 14.96 1.99 -8.38
N GLN A 154 13.91 2.62 -8.90
CA GLN A 154 13.15 3.65 -8.16
C GLN A 154 12.54 3.11 -6.87
N PHE A 155 12.09 1.86 -6.86
CA PHE A 155 11.57 1.21 -5.67
C PHE A 155 12.66 1.05 -4.61
N PHE A 156 13.87 0.62 -5.02
CA PHE A 156 15.01 0.53 -4.10
C PHE A 156 15.43 1.89 -3.54
N GLU A 157 15.38 2.94 -4.35
CA GLU A 157 15.78 4.30 -3.93
C GLU A 157 14.79 4.94 -2.95
N LYS A 158 13.47 4.71 -3.15
CA LYS A 158 12.42 5.45 -2.43
C LYS A 158 11.85 4.70 -1.22
N GLU A 159 11.67 3.40 -1.35
CA GLU A 159 10.82 2.63 -0.42
C GLU A 159 11.62 1.75 0.54
N THR A 160 12.91 1.54 0.31
CA THR A 160 13.65 0.49 1.02
C THR A 160 15.01 0.92 1.54
N GLU A 161 15.32 2.22 1.50
CA GLU A 161 16.66 2.71 1.85
C GLU A 161 17.80 1.93 1.13
N GLY A 162 17.49 1.42 -0.07
CA GLY A 162 18.42 0.72 -0.93
C GLY A 162 18.54 -0.80 -0.70
N GLU A 163 17.79 -1.42 0.21
CA GLU A 163 17.87 -2.87 0.47
C GLU A 163 16.50 -3.54 0.53
N ILE A 164 16.34 -4.72 -0.10
CA ILE A 164 15.14 -5.54 -0.06
C ILE A 164 15.46 -6.96 0.39
N SER A 165 14.68 -7.46 1.33
CA SER A 165 14.75 -8.83 1.85
C SER A 165 13.62 -9.75 1.34
N ALA A 166 12.65 -9.24 0.56
CA ALA A 166 11.53 -10.01 0.07
C ALA A 166 11.13 -9.65 -1.38
N VAL A 167 11.45 -10.51 -2.33
CA VAL A 167 11.07 -10.36 -3.75
C VAL A 167 9.55 -10.31 -3.94
N GLU A 168 8.78 -10.95 -3.06
CA GLU A 168 7.33 -10.93 -3.05
C GLU A 168 6.77 -9.52 -3.00
N THR A 169 7.36 -8.63 -2.21
CA THR A 169 6.98 -7.22 -2.12
C THR A 169 7.12 -6.51 -3.47
N LEU A 170 8.22 -6.74 -4.19
CA LEU A 170 8.41 -6.20 -5.54
C LEU A 170 7.35 -6.69 -6.53
N LEU A 171 6.95 -7.96 -6.46
CA LEU A 171 5.92 -8.49 -7.36
C LEU A 171 4.59 -7.74 -7.19
N PHE A 172 4.20 -7.46 -5.95
CA PHE A 172 2.98 -6.70 -5.65
C PHE A 172 3.08 -5.24 -6.07
N GLN A 173 4.17 -4.59 -5.69
CA GLN A 173 4.38 -3.16 -5.96
C GLN A 173 4.52 -2.86 -7.47
N LEU A 174 5.30 -3.69 -8.18
CA LEU A 174 5.60 -3.45 -9.59
C LEU A 174 4.62 -4.13 -10.56
N ARG A 175 3.63 -4.85 -10.03
CA ARG A 175 2.59 -5.55 -10.83
C ARG A 175 3.16 -6.36 -11.97
N CYS A 176 4.23 -7.12 -11.72
CA CYS A 176 4.95 -7.89 -12.74
C CYS A 176 4.96 -9.38 -12.42
N GLY A 177 5.24 -10.18 -13.45
CA GLY A 177 5.37 -11.62 -13.29
C GLY A 177 6.69 -12.00 -12.62
N ARG A 178 6.69 -13.07 -11.78
CA ARG A 178 7.89 -13.58 -11.09
C ARG A 178 9.06 -13.83 -12.05
N ARG A 179 8.82 -14.46 -13.22
CA ARG A 179 9.86 -14.76 -14.20
C ARG A 179 10.47 -13.49 -14.81
N GLU A 180 9.63 -12.50 -15.08
CA GLU A 180 10.05 -11.22 -15.62
C GLU A 180 10.88 -10.44 -14.59
N LEU A 181 10.41 -10.35 -13.33
CA LEU A 181 11.14 -9.71 -12.25
C LEU A 181 12.50 -10.37 -12.03
N GLN A 182 12.57 -11.70 -12.00
CA GLN A 182 13.85 -12.42 -11.83
C GLN A 182 14.83 -12.12 -12.96
N ARG A 183 14.35 -12.01 -14.21
CA ARG A 183 15.19 -11.62 -15.35
C ARG A 183 15.74 -10.21 -15.20
N VAL A 184 14.90 -9.27 -14.74
CA VAL A 184 15.31 -7.87 -14.51
C VAL A 184 16.30 -7.76 -13.36
N LEU A 185 16.02 -8.40 -12.21
CA LEU A 185 16.94 -8.40 -11.06
C LEU A 185 18.31 -8.97 -11.43
N LYS A 186 18.32 -10.07 -12.22
CA LYS A 186 19.58 -10.65 -12.72
C LYS A 186 20.32 -9.65 -13.60
N LYS A 187 19.64 -9.02 -14.56
CA LYS A 187 20.25 -8.01 -15.43
C LYS A 187 20.84 -6.84 -14.64
N LEU A 188 20.09 -6.29 -13.68
CA LEU A 188 20.56 -5.18 -12.85
C LEU A 188 21.78 -5.58 -11.98
N CYS A 189 21.89 -6.84 -11.56
CA CYS A 189 23.08 -7.36 -10.90
C CYS A 189 24.25 -7.49 -11.91
N ASP A 190 24.00 -8.01 -13.11
CA ASP A 190 25.02 -8.15 -14.15
C ASP A 190 25.55 -6.76 -14.59
N ASP A 191 24.69 -5.73 -14.60
CA ASP A 191 25.02 -4.33 -14.89
C ASP A 191 25.64 -3.58 -13.69
N GLY A 192 25.80 -4.25 -12.54
CA GLY A 192 26.42 -3.67 -11.33
C GLY A 192 25.57 -2.63 -10.59
N GLN A 193 24.29 -2.49 -10.94
CA GLN A 193 23.36 -1.55 -10.30
C GLN A 193 22.75 -2.13 -9.00
N LEU A 194 22.64 -3.45 -8.91
CA LEU A 194 22.22 -4.17 -7.71
C LEU A 194 23.27 -5.20 -7.30
N GLU A 195 23.42 -5.41 -6.01
CA GLU A 195 24.17 -6.50 -5.42
C GLU A 195 23.22 -7.55 -4.84
N ARG A 196 23.47 -8.82 -5.12
CA ARG A 196 22.73 -9.93 -4.54
C ARG A 196 23.38 -10.39 -3.25
N LEU A 197 22.77 -10.11 -2.10
CA LEU A 197 23.26 -10.48 -0.78
C LEU A 197 22.89 -11.91 -0.37
N GLY A 198 21.85 -12.48 -0.99
CA GLY A 198 21.34 -13.82 -0.66
C GLY A 198 20.14 -14.23 -1.48
N ARG A 199 19.44 -15.30 -1.05
CA ARG A 199 18.23 -15.75 -1.74
C ARG A 199 17.07 -14.77 -1.48
N GLY A 200 16.73 -13.98 -2.51
CA GLY A 200 15.67 -12.96 -2.41
C GLY A 200 16.12 -11.66 -1.77
N HIS A 201 17.39 -11.51 -1.44
CA HIS A 201 17.98 -10.32 -0.85
C HIS A 201 18.82 -9.59 -1.86
N TYR A 202 18.56 -8.30 -2.03
CA TYR A 202 19.26 -7.43 -2.97
C TYR A 202 19.49 -6.06 -2.34
N ARG A 203 20.57 -5.41 -2.74
CA ARG A 203 20.93 -4.05 -2.32
C ARG A 203 21.27 -3.22 -3.54
N LEU A 204 20.91 -1.93 -3.48
CA LEU A 204 21.36 -0.94 -4.45
C LEU A 204 22.87 -0.74 -4.29
N THR A 205 23.60 -0.80 -5.40
CA THR A 205 25.04 -0.53 -5.37
C THR A 205 25.24 0.99 -5.31
N GLU A 206 25.99 1.48 -4.32
CA GLU A 206 26.38 2.88 -4.26
C GLU A 206 27.20 3.22 -5.52
N GLN A 207 26.63 3.95 -6.45
CA GLN A 207 27.41 4.58 -7.50
C GLN A 207 28.22 5.69 -6.86
N ASN A 208 29.52 5.47 -6.76
CA ASN A 208 30.47 6.53 -6.43
C ASN A 208 30.18 7.77 -7.26
N GLY A 209 29.89 8.85 -6.53
CA GLY A 209 29.87 10.25 -6.90
C GLY A 209 29.75 10.60 -8.37
N ASN A 210 28.71 11.36 -8.66
CA ASN A 210 28.62 12.19 -9.85
C ASN A 210 30.00 12.81 -10.18
N PRO A 211 30.54 12.65 -11.39
CA PRO A 211 31.70 13.45 -11.77
C PRO A 211 31.28 14.92 -11.75
N VAL A 212 31.84 15.67 -10.83
CA VAL A 212 31.83 17.13 -10.84
C VAL A 212 32.42 17.54 -12.19
N ASP A 213 31.59 18.18 -13.00
CA ASP A 213 32.00 18.78 -14.27
C ASP A 213 33.05 19.87 -13.99
N PRO A 214 34.31 19.70 -14.40
CA PRO A 214 35.32 20.71 -14.20
C PRO A 214 35.39 21.57 -15.44
N ALA A 215 34.52 22.55 -15.58
CA ALA A 215 34.81 23.67 -16.47
C ALA A 215 33.75 24.78 -16.39
N ASP A 216 34.00 25.73 -15.54
CA ASP A 216 33.69 27.10 -15.93
C ASP A 216 34.94 27.95 -15.62
N PRO A 217 35.73 28.34 -16.67
CA PRO A 217 36.88 29.21 -16.49
C PRO A 217 36.37 30.66 -16.29
N GLU A 218 36.93 31.27 -15.32
CA GLU A 218 36.93 32.70 -15.01
C GLU A 218 36.81 33.60 -16.22
N HIS A 219 35.92 34.55 -16.16
CA HIS A 219 36.09 35.81 -16.85
C HIS A 219 36.43 36.90 -15.83
N GLY A 220 37.72 37.12 -15.67
CA GLY A 220 38.23 38.40 -15.17
C GLY A 220 38.15 39.42 -16.27
N GLN A 221 37.66 40.53 -15.92
CA GLN A 221 38.14 41.92 -16.04
C GLN A 221 37.09 42.90 -15.58
#